data_60a337b59931c52d75d3d1e2385c071d
#
_entry.id   60a337b59931c52d75d3d1e2385c071d
#
_cell.length_a   1.000
_cell.length_b   1.000
_cell.length_c   1.000
_cell.angle_alpha   90.00
_cell.angle_beta   90.00
_cell.angle_gamma   90.00
#
_symmetry.space_group_name_H-M   'P 1'
#
loop_
_entity.id
_entity.type
_entity.pdbx_description
1 polymer ?
#
loop_
_entity_poly.entity_id
_entity_poly.type
_entity_poly.pdbx_seq_one_letter_code
_entity_poly.pdbx_strand_id
1 'polypeptide(L)'
;MNVVVLGELCEDILMHNPNSVEVFEQKIWAKDVTVTAGGSAVYVSQALSRMGVDVRLCAVVGDDESGKRMLRDLQAFPVDCSMVRMLPNSDTTRSIVICDGPEKDFKGCSPMLPLYIPDIEDLGGAELLYVAGYVLYPELWTAEARDLLKKAKERGITVALDVQMFPVEGIDQLEFSHLEGVLPYVDIFFAARKEMLGLLKTEDPAGCMKLLQEMGFRGTAVFKQGGKGCVVATGGELVRRPGCTVEAYDTVGSGDIFGASYCYGAMSGWDSRRCADYAAVFTALSIGEYHDVKNYPAKEAVEAVLSTID
;
A
#
# COMPACT_ATOMS: atom_id res chain seq x y z
N MET A 1 17.43 -7.87 -4.32
CA MET A 1 16.34 -7.87 -3.32
C MET A 1 15.18 -8.66 -3.90
N ASN A 2 14.62 -9.56 -3.12
CA ASN A 2 13.49 -10.39 -3.52
C ASN A 2 12.33 -10.14 -2.54
N VAL A 3 11.17 -9.70 -3.04
CA VAL A 3 10.04 -9.27 -2.23
C VAL A 3 8.79 -10.04 -2.65
N VAL A 4 8.02 -10.52 -1.68
CA VAL A 4 6.65 -10.98 -1.90
C VAL A 4 5.69 -9.91 -1.38
N VAL A 5 4.76 -9.49 -2.23
CA VAL A 5 3.70 -8.56 -1.87
C VAL A 5 2.38 -9.32 -1.81
N LEU A 6 1.74 -9.36 -0.65
CA LEU A 6 0.48 -10.04 -0.40
C LEU A 6 -0.63 -8.99 -0.19
N GLY A 7 -1.68 -9.03 -1.00
CA GLY A 7 -2.82 -8.13 -0.80
C GLY A 7 -3.70 -7.91 -2.02
N GLU A 8 -4.33 -6.74 -2.06
CA GLU A 8 -5.35 -6.41 -3.03
C GLU A 8 -4.82 -6.21 -4.45
N LEU A 9 -5.54 -6.83 -5.38
CA LEU A 9 -5.50 -6.55 -6.81
C LEU A 9 -6.92 -6.27 -7.25
N CYS A 10 -7.18 -5.06 -7.73
CA CYS A 10 -8.50 -4.64 -8.21
C CYS A 10 -8.38 -3.78 -9.48
N GLU A 11 -9.47 -3.70 -10.23
CA GLU A 11 -9.56 -2.79 -11.36
C GLU A 11 -9.99 -1.41 -10.87
N ASP A 12 -9.09 -0.44 -10.97
CA ASP A 12 -9.40 0.95 -10.64
C ASP A 12 -9.96 1.69 -11.86
N ILE A 13 -11.14 2.28 -11.68
CA ILE A 13 -11.79 3.18 -12.64
C ILE A 13 -11.63 4.59 -12.07
N LEU A 14 -10.68 5.35 -12.60
CA LEU A 14 -10.30 6.66 -12.11
C LEU A 14 -10.96 7.74 -12.96
N MET A 15 -11.76 8.60 -12.34
CA MET A 15 -12.42 9.74 -12.99
C MET A 15 -11.69 11.02 -12.58
N HIS A 16 -10.94 11.62 -13.51
CA HIS A 16 -10.12 12.79 -13.24
C HIS A 16 -10.83 14.10 -13.52
N ASN A 17 -10.69 15.07 -12.60
CA ASN A 17 -11.22 16.42 -12.69
C ASN A 17 -12.72 16.43 -13.09
N PRO A 18 -13.59 15.90 -12.24
CA PRO A 18 -15.02 15.87 -12.53
C PRO A 18 -15.62 17.28 -12.47
N ASN A 19 -16.73 17.47 -13.21
CA ASN A 19 -17.50 18.72 -13.14
C ASN A 19 -18.30 18.85 -11.83
N SER A 20 -18.49 17.75 -11.11
CA SER A 20 -19.20 17.69 -9.82
C SER A 20 -18.82 16.41 -9.11
N VAL A 21 -18.71 16.46 -7.79
CA VAL A 21 -18.53 15.31 -6.90
C VAL A 21 -19.84 14.85 -6.25
N GLU A 22 -20.92 15.61 -6.41
CA GLU A 22 -22.26 15.23 -5.96
C GLU A 22 -22.90 14.24 -6.94
N VAL A 23 -23.20 13.04 -6.45
CA VAL A 23 -23.48 11.87 -7.30
C VAL A 23 -24.96 11.62 -7.55
N PHE A 24 -25.86 12.17 -6.74
CA PHE A 24 -27.30 11.89 -6.89
C PHE A 24 -27.95 12.82 -7.92
N GLU A 25 -28.66 12.22 -8.89
CA GLU A 25 -29.44 12.85 -9.95
C GLU A 25 -28.66 13.67 -10.99
N GLN A 26 -27.33 13.68 -10.94
CA GLN A 26 -26.51 14.41 -11.92
C GLN A 26 -25.57 13.49 -12.67
N LYS A 27 -25.39 13.79 -13.97
CA LYS A 27 -24.37 13.14 -14.78
C LYS A 27 -23.02 13.73 -14.46
N ILE A 28 -22.08 12.90 -13.98
CA ILE A 28 -20.71 13.32 -13.74
C ILE A 28 -19.96 13.28 -15.08
N TRP A 29 -19.37 14.41 -15.46
CA TRP A 29 -18.47 14.53 -16.59
C TRP A 29 -17.05 14.68 -16.06
N ALA A 30 -16.20 13.73 -16.34
CA ALA A 30 -14.78 13.81 -16.03
C ALA A 30 -13.99 14.34 -17.23
N LYS A 31 -12.88 15.01 -16.98
CA LYS A 31 -11.95 15.42 -18.03
C LYS A 31 -11.33 14.21 -18.70
N ASP A 32 -11.08 13.17 -17.91
CA ASP A 32 -10.54 11.90 -18.36
C ASP A 32 -11.01 10.75 -17.48
N VAL A 33 -11.05 9.54 -18.04
CA VAL A 33 -11.39 8.31 -17.33
C VAL A 33 -10.35 7.25 -17.67
N THR A 34 -9.59 6.85 -16.68
CA THR A 34 -8.58 5.80 -16.80
C THR A 34 -9.07 4.51 -16.14
N VAL A 35 -8.85 3.38 -16.81
CA VAL A 35 -9.10 2.05 -16.25
C VAL A 35 -7.78 1.31 -16.20
N THR A 36 -7.33 0.95 -15.00
CA THR A 36 -5.99 0.41 -14.76
C THR A 36 -5.99 -0.73 -13.75
N ALA A 37 -4.92 -1.52 -13.78
CA ALA A 37 -4.62 -2.42 -12.67
C ALA A 37 -4.28 -1.59 -11.43
N GLY A 38 -5.06 -1.76 -10.39
CA GLY A 38 -4.95 -1.07 -9.11
C GLY A 38 -5.03 -2.03 -7.93
N GLY A 39 -5.29 -1.45 -6.77
CA GLY A 39 -5.20 -2.14 -5.50
C GLY A 39 -3.82 -1.97 -4.87
N SER A 40 -3.80 -2.01 -3.56
CA SER A 40 -2.61 -1.69 -2.76
C SER A 40 -1.40 -2.52 -3.12
N ALA A 41 -1.58 -3.85 -3.26
CA ALA A 41 -0.47 -4.74 -3.57
C ALA A 41 0.10 -4.47 -4.97
N VAL A 42 -0.72 -4.02 -5.91
CA VAL A 42 -0.29 -3.65 -7.25
C VAL A 42 0.59 -2.40 -7.22
N TYR A 43 0.13 -1.32 -6.55
CA TYR A 43 0.92 -0.09 -6.47
C TYR A 43 2.26 -0.31 -5.75
N VAL A 44 2.27 -1.13 -4.68
CA VAL A 44 3.52 -1.54 -4.01
C VAL A 44 4.43 -2.31 -4.97
N SER A 45 3.89 -3.29 -5.69
CA SER A 45 4.66 -4.15 -6.59
C SER A 45 5.26 -3.37 -7.76
N GLN A 46 4.48 -2.49 -8.37
CA GLN A 46 4.94 -1.62 -9.47
C GLN A 46 6.05 -0.68 -9.00
N ALA A 47 5.86 -0.01 -7.84
CA ALA A 47 6.87 0.90 -7.30
C ALA A 47 8.19 0.19 -6.97
N LEU A 48 8.14 -0.97 -6.31
CA LEU A 48 9.33 -1.78 -5.99
C LEU A 48 10.03 -2.26 -7.27
N SER A 49 9.28 -2.77 -8.24
CA SER A 49 9.85 -3.27 -9.50
C SER A 49 10.55 -2.15 -10.27
N ARG A 50 10.00 -0.93 -10.24
CA ARG A 50 10.63 0.25 -10.87
C ARG A 50 11.95 0.64 -10.20
N MET A 51 12.11 0.35 -8.92
CA MET A 51 13.38 0.53 -8.19
C MET A 51 14.36 -0.63 -8.39
N GLY A 52 14.06 -1.60 -9.27
CA GLY A 52 14.92 -2.74 -9.58
C GLY A 52 14.87 -3.88 -8.57
N VAL A 53 13.76 -4.00 -7.84
CA VAL A 53 13.49 -5.10 -6.92
C VAL A 53 12.81 -6.24 -7.65
N ASP A 54 13.20 -7.49 -7.40
CA ASP A 54 12.50 -8.68 -7.89
C ASP A 54 11.24 -8.89 -7.05
N VAL A 55 10.07 -8.68 -7.66
CA VAL A 55 8.78 -8.68 -6.95
C VAL A 55 7.92 -9.84 -7.42
N ARG A 56 7.39 -10.60 -6.48
CA ARG A 56 6.31 -11.57 -6.69
C ARG A 56 5.02 -11.05 -6.06
N LEU A 57 3.96 -10.92 -6.87
CA LEU A 57 2.64 -10.50 -6.41
C LEU A 57 1.80 -11.70 -6.02
N CYS A 58 1.37 -11.75 -4.76
CA CYS A 58 0.44 -12.73 -4.21
C CYS A 58 -0.93 -12.07 -4.03
N ALA A 59 -1.86 -12.39 -4.91
CA ALA A 59 -3.18 -11.75 -4.98
C ALA A 59 -4.22 -12.69 -5.61
N VAL A 60 -5.46 -12.22 -5.73
CA VAL A 60 -6.55 -12.94 -6.38
C VAL A 60 -7.24 -12.04 -7.41
N VAL A 61 -7.58 -12.60 -8.57
CA VAL A 61 -8.42 -11.98 -9.60
C VAL A 61 -9.57 -12.90 -9.98
N GLY A 62 -10.62 -12.35 -10.57
CA GLY A 62 -11.68 -13.12 -11.19
C GLY A 62 -11.27 -13.71 -12.54
N ASP A 63 -11.99 -14.74 -12.99
CA ASP A 63 -11.86 -15.33 -14.32
C ASP A 63 -12.73 -14.56 -15.35
N ASP A 64 -12.69 -13.23 -15.26
CA ASP A 64 -13.37 -12.34 -16.19
C ASP A 64 -12.38 -11.60 -17.10
N GLU A 65 -12.90 -10.79 -18.04
CA GLU A 65 -12.04 -10.02 -18.95
C GLU A 65 -11.23 -8.94 -18.21
N SER A 66 -11.74 -8.40 -17.10
CA SER A 66 -11.02 -7.45 -16.28
C SER A 66 -9.80 -8.09 -15.65
N GLY A 67 -9.93 -9.26 -15.02
CA GLY A 67 -8.81 -9.99 -14.44
C GLY A 67 -7.73 -10.33 -15.47
N LYS A 68 -8.13 -10.81 -16.64
CA LYS A 68 -7.21 -11.12 -17.74
C LYS A 68 -6.51 -9.85 -18.28
N ARG A 69 -7.23 -8.72 -18.37
CA ARG A 69 -6.63 -7.44 -18.75
C ARG A 69 -5.61 -6.97 -17.75
N MET A 70 -5.95 -6.98 -16.47
CA MET A 70 -5.05 -6.53 -15.41
C MET A 70 -3.74 -7.32 -15.36
N LEU A 71 -3.81 -8.65 -15.56
CA LEU A 71 -2.61 -9.47 -15.64
C LEU A 71 -1.74 -9.12 -16.87
N ARG A 72 -2.37 -8.74 -18.01
CA ARG A 72 -1.62 -8.23 -19.17
C ARG A 72 -1.00 -6.86 -18.89
N ASP A 73 -1.73 -5.95 -18.22
CA ASP A 73 -1.25 -4.59 -17.91
C ASP A 73 -0.07 -4.65 -16.95
N LEU A 74 -0.09 -5.59 -16.00
CA LEU A 74 1.03 -5.85 -15.08
C LEU A 74 2.31 -6.32 -15.81
N GLN A 75 2.21 -6.89 -17.01
CA GLN A 75 3.38 -7.26 -17.82
C GLN A 75 4.20 -6.05 -18.29
N ALA A 76 3.63 -4.84 -18.24
CA ALA A 76 4.40 -3.61 -18.48
C ALA A 76 5.45 -3.32 -17.37
N PHE A 77 5.33 -4.01 -16.25
CA PHE A 77 6.26 -3.94 -15.12
C PHE A 77 6.94 -5.30 -14.93
N PRO A 78 8.19 -5.36 -14.49
CA PRO A 78 8.86 -6.62 -14.15
C PRO A 78 8.35 -7.18 -12.80
N VAL A 79 7.05 -7.50 -12.75
CA VAL A 79 6.37 -8.12 -11.60
C VAL A 79 6.04 -9.56 -11.94
N ASP A 80 6.50 -10.49 -11.12
CA ASP A 80 6.16 -11.90 -11.26
C ASP A 80 4.76 -12.16 -10.67
N CYS A 81 3.81 -12.50 -11.55
CA CYS A 81 2.41 -12.80 -11.21
C CYS A 81 2.16 -14.30 -11.00
N SER A 82 3.19 -15.15 -10.86
CA SER A 82 3.02 -16.61 -10.69
C SER A 82 2.24 -16.99 -9.42
N MET A 83 2.19 -16.11 -8.43
CA MET A 83 1.40 -16.26 -7.21
C MET A 83 0.03 -15.55 -7.28
N VAL A 84 -0.38 -15.04 -8.44
CA VAL A 84 -1.76 -14.53 -8.61
C VAL A 84 -2.69 -15.70 -8.95
N ARG A 85 -3.70 -15.90 -8.12
CA ARG A 85 -4.73 -16.93 -8.36
C ARG A 85 -5.91 -16.34 -9.11
N MET A 86 -6.32 -17.02 -10.18
CA MET A 86 -7.55 -16.70 -10.90
C MET A 86 -8.70 -17.53 -10.32
N LEU A 87 -9.72 -16.87 -9.81
CA LEU A 87 -10.86 -17.51 -9.16
C LEU A 87 -11.95 -17.80 -10.20
N PRO A 88 -12.28 -19.08 -10.45
CA PRO A 88 -13.28 -19.45 -11.47
C PRO A 88 -14.67 -18.89 -11.14
N ASN A 89 -15.42 -18.50 -12.19
CA ASN A 89 -16.79 -17.98 -12.09
C ASN A 89 -16.94 -16.80 -11.13
N SER A 90 -15.93 -15.96 -11.05
CA SER A 90 -15.93 -14.77 -10.19
C SER A 90 -15.59 -13.54 -11.01
N ASP A 91 -16.23 -12.42 -10.69
CA ASP A 91 -15.86 -11.12 -11.23
C ASP A 91 -14.69 -10.53 -10.45
N THR A 92 -13.76 -9.90 -11.15
CA THR A 92 -12.64 -9.16 -10.52
C THR A 92 -13.18 -7.98 -9.73
N THR A 93 -12.60 -7.74 -8.55
CA THR A 93 -12.90 -6.57 -7.73
C THR A 93 -12.66 -5.29 -8.54
N ARG A 94 -13.60 -4.35 -8.46
CA ARG A 94 -13.53 -3.04 -9.13
C ARG A 94 -13.73 -1.92 -8.14
N SER A 95 -12.98 -0.86 -8.30
CA SER A 95 -13.07 0.37 -7.53
C SER A 95 -13.37 1.55 -8.44
N ILE A 96 -14.27 2.43 -8.04
CA ILE A 96 -14.55 3.70 -8.74
C ILE A 96 -14.07 4.83 -7.85
N VAL A 97 -13.12 5.60 -8.37
CA VAL A 97 -12.48 6.70 -7.64
C VAL A 97 -12.64 8.00 -8.41
N ILE A 98 -13.10 9.03 -7.73
CA ILE A 98 -13.10 10.40 -8.24
C ILE A 98 -11.81 11.08 -7.79
N CYS A 99 -11.05 11.60 -8.74
CA CYS A 99 -9.77 12.27 -8.54
C CYS A 99 -9.92 13.76 -8.90
N ASP A 100 -9.83 14.66 -7.92
CA ASP A 100 -9.90 16.11 -8.10
C ASP A 100 -8.63 16.76 -7.54
N GLY A 101 -7.60 16.82 -8.36
CA GLY A 101 -6.26 17.24 -7.94
C GLY A 101 -5.71 16.35 -6.81
N PRO A 102 -5.36 16.92 -5.65
CA PRO A 102 -4.85 16.15 -4.51
C PRO A 102 -5.93 15.34 -3.78
N GLU A 103 -7.20 15.68 -3.99
CA GLU A 103 -8.32 15.00 -3.32
C GLU A 103 -8.75 13.75 -4.11
N LYS A 104 -9.11 12.71 -3.37
CA LYS A 104 -9.69 11.49 -3.94
C LYS A 104 -10.85 11.01 -3.10
N ASP A 105 -11.87 10.52 -3.78
CA ASP A 105 -13.07 10.02 -3.15
C ASP A 105 -13.48 8.68 -3.77
N PHE A 106 -13.51 7.63 -2.96
CA PHE A 106 -13.93 6.29 -3.37
C PHE A 106 -15.47 6.26 -3.38
N LYS A 107 -16.07 6.18 -4.56
CA LYS A 107 -17.53 6.22 -4.77
C LYS A 107 -18.18 4.86 -4.90
N GLY A 108 -17.42 3.83 -5.16
CA GLY A 108 -17.96 2.48 -5.27
C GLY A 108 -16.86 1.45 -5.31
N CYS A 109 -17.18 0.28 -4.79
CA CYS A 109 -16.35 -0.90 -4.90
C CYS A 109 -17.28 -2.10 -5.09
N SER A 110 -16.95 -2.99 -6.01
CA SER A 110 -17.61 -4.29 -6.08
C SER A 110 -17.15 -5.16 -4.90
N PRO A 111 -17.86 -6.26 -4.58
CA PRO A 111 -17.42 -7.18 -3.55
C PRO A 111 -15.96 -7.61 -3.77
N MET A 112 -15.19 -7.62 -2.69
CA MET A 112 -13.80 -8.06 -2.74
C MET A 112 -13.74 -9.58 -2.89
N LEU A 113 -12.80 -10.04 -3.72
CA LEU A 113 -12.51 -11.47 -3.80
C LEU A 113 -11.74 -11.91 -2.55
N PRO A 114 -11.99 -13.12 -2.02
CA PRO A 114 -11.29 -13.62 -0.85
C PRO A 114 -9.79 -13.78 -1.16
N LEU A 115 -8.95 -13.31 -0.24
CA LEU A 115 -7.52 -13.49 -0.34
C LEU A 115 -7.13 -14.89 0.14
N TYR A 116 -6.17 -15.53 -0.52
CA TYR A 116 -5.58 -16.74 0.03
C TYR A 116 -4.28 -16.43 0.79
N ILE A 117 -3.99 -17.22 1.82
CA ILE A 117 -2.73 -17.13 2.54
C ILE A 117 -1.76 -18.15 1.91
N PRO A 118 -0.59 -17.71 1.42
CA PRO A 118 0.40 -18.62 0.85
C PRO A 118 1.10 -19.44 1.95
N ASP A 119 1.60 -20.60 1.59
CA ASP A 119 2.49 -21.34 2.48
C ASP A 119 3.83 -20.62 2.61
N ILE A 120 4.52 -20.81 3.73
CA ILE A 120 5.83 -20.19 3.97
C ILE A 120 6.88 -20.64 2.93
N GLU A 121 6.74 -21.82 2.36
CA GLU A 121 7.56 -22.36 1.29
C GLU A 121 7.40 -21.59 -0.02
N ASP A 122 6.21 -21.06 -0.29
CA ASP A 122 5.92 -20.22 -1.47
C ASP A 122 6.68 -18.89 -1.42
N LEU A 123 7.06 -18.42 -0.22
CA LEU A 123 7.88 -17.22 -0.07
C LEU A 123 9.35 -17.42 -0.47
N GLY A 124 9.77 -18.62 -0.83
CA GLY A 124 11.15 -19.05 -1.06
C GLY A 124 12.11 -17.97 -1.54
N GLY A 125 13.16 -17.70 -0.77
CA GLY A 125 14.17 -16.68 -1.05
C GLY A 125 13.73 -15.21 -0.87
N ALA A 126 12.51 -14.94 -0.37
CA ALA A 126 12.08 -13.58 -0.07
C ALA A 126 12.91 -13.00 1.10
N GLU A 127 13.30 -11.73 0.96
CA GLU A 127 13.94 -10.93 2.00
C GLU A 127 12.92 -10.05 2.72
N LEU A 128 11.77 -9.77 2.06
CA LEU A 128 10.67 -8.98 2.59
C LEU A 128 9.33 -9.62 2.19
N LEU A 129 8.43 -9.74 3.16
CA LEU A 129 7.00 -9.96 2.95
C LEU A 129 6.27 -8.64 3.24
N TYR A 130 5.69 -8.03 2.22
CA TYR A 130 4.87 -6.82 2.36
C TYR A 130 3.39 -7.20 2.37
N VAL A 131 2.69 -6.98 3.48
CA VAL A 131 1.25 -7.20 3.60
C VAL A 131 0.54 -5.86 3.35
N ALA A 132 -0.13 -5.76 2.20
CA ALA A 132 -0.80 -4.56 1.75
C ALA A 132 -2.32 -4.67 1.99
N GLY A 133 -2.87 -3.74 2.79
CA GLY A 133 -4.30 -3.73 3.08
C GLY A 133 -4.73 -4.72 4.16
N TYR A 134 -3.99 -4.78 5.25
CA TYR A 134 -4.23 -5.74 6.33
C TYR A 134 -5.67 -5.76 6.83
N VAL A 135 -6.29 -4.59 6.98
CA VAL A 135 -7.68 -4.50 7.47
C VAL A 135 -8.75 -4.73 6.41
N LEU A 136 -8.38 -4.82 5.16
CA LEU A 136 -9.34 -5.05 4.08
C LEU A 136 -9.73 -6.54 3.95
N TYR A 137 -8.89 -7.44 4.46
CA TYR A 137 -9.03 -8.87 4.25
C TYR A 137 -9.16 -9.63 5.57
N PRO A 138 -10.36 -10.13 5.92
CA PRO A 138 -10.55 -10.98 7.10
C PRO A 138 -9.65 -12.23 7.11
N GLU A 139 -9.23 -12.70 5.93
CA GLU A 139 -8.29 -13.83 5.80
C GLU A 139 -6.94 -13.53 6.46
N LEU A 140 -6.51 -12.26 6.47
CA LEU A 140 -5.27 -11.83 7.14
C LEU A 140 -5.38 -11.82 8.68
N TRP A 141 -6.59 -11.95 9.25
CA TRP A 141 -6.81 -11.97 10.70
C TRP A 141 -6.85 -13.39 11.27
N THR A 142 -6.70 -14.39 10.42
CA THR A 142 -6.79 -15.80 10.80
C THR A 142 -5.53 -16.29 11.51
N ALA A 143 -5.64 -17.46 12.16
CA ALA A 143 -4.49 -18.13 12.75
C ALA A 143 -3.45 -18.56 11.69
N GLU A 144 -3.91 -18.88 10.47
CA GLU A 144 -3.07 -19.25 9.33
C GLU A 144 -2.19 -18.07 8.90
N ALA A 145 -2.78 -16.87 8.72
CA ALA A 145 -2.02 -15.67 8.38
C ALA A 145 -1.01 -15.31 9.48
N ARG A 146 -1.41 -15.42 10.74
CA ARG A 146 -0.51 -15.21 11.89
C ARG A 146 0.67 -16.17 11.87
N ASP A 147 0.42 -17.44 11.59
CA ASP A 147 1.47 -18.48 11.51
C ASP A 147 2.44 -18.19 10.34
N LEU A 148 1.93 -17.73 9.20
CA LEU A 148 2.76 -17.28 8.09
C LEU A 148 3.72 -16.15 8.52
N LEU A 149 3.20 -15.07 9.16
CA LEU A 149 4.03 -13.94 9.61
C LEU A 149 5.08 -14.38 10.65
N LYS A 150 4.68 -15.25 11.58
CA LYS A 150 5.59 -15.84 12.56
C LYS A 150 6.72 -16.60 11.89
N LYS A 151 6.39 -17.51 10.97
CA LYS A 151 7.38 -18.32 10.23
C LYS A 151 8.26 -17.45 9.34
N ALA A 152 7.72 -16.40 8.72
CA ALA A 152 8.51 -15.45 7.95
C ALA A 152 9.59 -14.80 8.84
N LYS A 153 9.19 -14.29 10.01
CA LYS A 153 10.13 -13.74 10.99
C LYS A 153 11.18 -14.74 11.47
N GLU A 154 10.78 -15.98 11.76
CA GLU A 154 11.69 -17.06 12.18
C GLU A 154 12.72 -17.42 11.10
N ARG A 155 12.36 -17.23 9.81
CA ARG A 155 13.28 -17.41 8.67
C ARG A 155 14.11 -16.19 8.34
N GLY A 156 13.99 -15.10 9.11
CA GLY A 156 14.72 -13.86 8.88
C GLY A 156 14.15 -13.01 7.73
N ILE A 157 12.92 -13.30 7.28
CA ILE A 157 12.22 -12.47 6.31
C ILE A 157 11.67 -11.24 7.05
N THR A 158 12.00 -10.06 6.60
CA THR A 158 11.41 -8.82 7.13
C THR A 158 9.92 -8.78 6.81
N VAL A 159 9.09 -8.41 7.77
CA VAL A 159 7.64 -8.29 7.60
C VAL A 159 7.24 -6.82 7.65
N ALA A 160 6.71 -6.29 6.55
CA ALA A 160 6.08 -4.98 6.49
C ALA A 160 4.56 -5.14 6.44
N LEU A 161 3.82 -4.36 7.22
CA LEU A 161 2.37 -4.38 7.28
C LEU A 161 1.82 -2.98 7.10
N ASP A 162 1.02 -2.78 6.06
CA ASP A 162 0.26 -1.55 5.83
C ASP A 162 -1.22 -1.77 6.17
N VAL A 163 -1.73 -0.94 7.03
CA VAL A 163 -3.08 -1.07 7.60
C VAL A 163 -4.14 -0.93 6.52
N GLN A 164 -4.17 0.19 5.85
CA GLN A 164 -5.17 0.59 4.85
C GLN A 164 -6.61 0.36 5.31
N MET A 165 -7.24 1.41 5.74
CA MET A 165 -8.63 1.38 6.17
C MET A 165 -9.49 2.18 5.18
N PHE A 166 -10.39 1.47 4.50
CA PHE A 166 -11.52 2.08 3.82
C PHE A 166 -12.80 1.81 4.60
N PRO A 167 -13.83 2.66 4.51
CA PRO A 167 -15.16 2.30 4.97
C PRO A 167 -15.69 1.19 4.03
N VAL A 168 -15.49 -0.05 4.41
CA VAL A 168 -16.06 -1.23 3.73
C VAL A 168 -17.25 -1.67 4.55
N GLU A 169 -18.41 -1.83 3.91
CA GLU A 169 -19.63 -2.34 4.54
C GLU A 169 -19.33 -3.69 5.21
N GLY A 170 -19.60 -3.78 6.51
CA GLY A 170 -19.34 -4.98 7.33
C GLY A 170 -17.97 -5.01 8.02
N ILE A 171 -17.06 -4.07 7.76
CA ILE A 171 -15.78 -3.92 8.49
C ILE A 171 -15.87 -2.84 9.59
N ASP A 172 -17.05 -2.32 9.87
CA ASP A 172 -17.30 -1.36 10.98
C ASP A 172 -16.92 -1.90 12.38
N GLN A 173 -16.51 -3.17 12.46
CA GLN A 173 -16.10 -3.87 13.67
C GLN A 173 -14.58 -4.10 13.75
N LEU A 174 -13.79 -3.27 13.10
CA LEU A 174 -12.35 -3.34 13.26
C LEU A 174 -11.98 -2.99 14.70
N GLU A 175 -11.77 -4.03 15.46
CA GLU A 175 -11.27 -3.90 16.81
C GLU A 175 -9.75 -3.97 16.80
N PHE A 176 -9.17 -3.26 17.72
CA PHE A 176 -7.76 -3.29 18.07
C PHE A 176 -7.20 -4.72 18.25
N SER A 177 -8.06 -5.66 18.69
CA SER A 177 -7.75 -7.07 18.85
C SER A 177 -7.25 -7.77 17.58
N HIS A 178 -7.63 -7.30 16.39
CA HIS A 178 -7.14 -7.90 15.13
C HIS A 178 -5.63 -7.71 14.92
N LEU A 179 -5.02 -6.69 15.52
CA LEU A 179 -3.57 -6.47 15.45
C LEU A 179 -2.77 -7.25 16.49
N GLU A 180 -3.34 -7.55 17.65
CA GLU A 180 -2.61 -8.14 18.79
C GLU A 180 -1.85 -9.42 18.42
N GLY A 181 -2.46 -10.26 17.58
CA GLY A 181 -1.89 -11.54 17.24
C GLY A 181 -0.72 -11.49 16.25
N VAL A 182 -0.57 -10.39 15.49
CA VAL A 182 0.40 -10.28 14.40
C VAL A 182 1.53 -9.30 14.67
N LEU A 183 1.29 -8.26 15.47
CA LEU A 183 2.28 -7.20 15.75
C LEU A 183 3.63 -7.68 16.28
N PRO A 184 3.75 -8.76 17.08
CA PRO A 184 5.05 -9.30 17.49
C PRO A 184 5.92 -9.78 16.32
N TYR A 185 5.31 -10.05 15.16
CA TYR A 185 5.99 -10.56 13.97
C TYR A 185 6.22 -9.49 12.89
N VAL A 186 5.76 -8.25 13.12
CA VAL A 186 5.91 -7.14 12.19
C VAL A 186 7.17 -6.35 12.51
N ASP A 187 7.98 -6.07 11.47
CA ASP A 187 9.20 -5.25 11.58
C ASP A 187 8.95 -3.80 11.18
N ILE A 188 8.09 -3.57 10.18
CA ILE A 188 7.75 -2.22 9.71
C ILE A 188 6.22 -2.12 9.65
N PHE A 189 5.67 -1.15 10.35
CA PHE A 189 4.23 -0.92 10.42
C PHE A 189 3.89 0.43 9.79
N PHE A 190 2.96 0.45 8.84
CA PHE A 190 2.49 1.66 8.19
C PHE A 190 1.04 1.94 8.55
N ALA A 191 0.74 3.21 8.89
CA ALA A 191 -0.62 3.68 9.05
C ALA A 191 -0.73 5.15 8.64
N ALA A 192 -1.82 5.51 7.95
CA ALA A 192 -2.18 6.88 7.67
C ALA A 192 -2.92 7.51 8.86
N ARG A 193 -3.06 8.83 8.88
CA ARG A 193 -3.70 9.56 9.97
C ARG A 193 -5.13 9.07 10.27
N LYS A 194 -5.94 8.85 9.23
CA LYS A 194 -7.32 8.33 9.39
C LYS A 194 -7.33 6.91 9.95
N GLU A 195 -6.36 6.11 9.56
CA GLU A 195 -6.19 4.73 10.02
C GLU A 195 -5.75 4.69 11.48
N MET A 196 -4.83 5.57 11.89
CA MET A 196 -4.45 5.73 13.29
C MET A 196 -5.66 6.07 14.15
N LEU A 197 -6.44 7.07 13.73
CA LEU A 197 -7.64 7.50 14.46
C LEU A 197 -8.70 6.37 14.51
N GLY A 198 -8.96 5.73 13.36
CA GLY A 198 -9.94 4.65 13.26
C GLY A 198 -9.58 3.44 14.10
N LEU A 199 -8.33 2.98 14.03
CA LEU A 199 -7.87 1.75 14.64
C LEU A 199 -7.34 1.96 16.07
N LEU A 200 -6.48 2.96 16.28
CA LEU A 200 -5.81 3.21 17.56
C LEU A 200 -6.49 4.30 18.40
N LYS A 201 -7.57 4.90 17.89
CA LYS A 201 -8.37 5.95 18.54
C LYS A 201 -7.56 7.19 18.94
N THR A 202 -6.41 7.40 18.32
CA THR A 202 -5.54 8.57 18.51
C THR A 202 -4.79 8.91 17.22
N GLU A 203 -4.51 10.18 17.02
CA GLU A 203 -3.67 10.68 15.92
C GLU A 203 -2.27 11.06 16.39
N ASP A 204 -1.99 10.97 17.70
CA ASP A 204 -0.67 11.25 18.23
C ASP A 204 0.29 10.08 17.98
N PRO A 205 1.37 10.29 17.19
CA PRO A 205 2.32 9.22 16.87
C PRO A 205 2.96 8.57 18.10
N ALA A 206 3.21 9.33 19.18
CA ALA A 206 3.77 8.79 20.39
C ALA A 206 2.76 7.88 21.11
N GLY A 207 1.51 8.30 21.19
CA GLY A 207 0.41 7.51 21.74
C GLY A 207 0.18 6.25 20.92
N CYS A 208 0.17 6.36 19.58
CA CYS A 208 0.06 5.20 18.69
C CYS A 208 1.19 4.19 18.93
N MET A 209 2.44 4.65 18.95
CA MET A 209 3.59 3.77 19.18
C MET A 209 3.52 3.06 20.53
N LYS A 210 3.08 3.76 21.58
CA LYS A 210 2.89 3.15 22.89
C LYS A 210 1.87 2.01 22.85
N LEU A 211 0.72 2.23 22.22
CA LEU A 211 -0.32 1.22 22.07
C LEU A 211 0.18 0.00 21.27
N LEU A 212 0.90 0.23 20.15
CA LEU A 212 1.51 -0.85 19.38
C LEU A 212 2.52 -1.65 20.24
N GLN A 213 3.32 -0.97 21.06
CA GLN A 213 4.28 -1.63 21.96
C GLN A 213 3.60 -2.47 23.05
N GLU A 214 2.48 -2.02 23.59
CA GLU A 214 1.65 -2.76 24.55
C GLU A 214 1.14 -4.08 23.95
N MET A 215 0.89 -4.11 22.63
CA MET A 215 0.53 -5.32 21.86
C MET A 215 1.72 -6.16 21.38
N GLY A 216 2.92 -5.84 21.81
CA GLY A 216 4.13 -6.62 21.49
C GLY A 216 4.91 -6.16 20.27
N PHE A 217 4.52 -5.08 19.60
CA PHE A 217 5.31 -4.50 18.49
C PHE A 217 6.68 -4.02 18.97
N ARG A 218 7.74 -4.32 18.21
CA ARG A 218 9.13 -3.92 18.53
C ARG A 218 9.87 -3.34 17.33
N GLY A 219 9.16 -3.16 16.21
CA GLY A 219 9.72 -2.68 14.97
C GLY A 219 9.71 -1.16 14.82
N THR A 220 9.73 -0.72 13.58
CA THR A 220 9.61 0.68 13.16
C THR A 220 8.19 0.97 12.70
N ALA A 221 7.52 1.95 13.30
CA ALA A 221 6.21 2.42 12.86
C ALA A 221 6.37 3.70 12.04
N VAL A 222 5.71 3.76 10.88
CA VAL A 222 5.73 4.90 9.96
C VAL A 222 4.32 5.45 9.83
N PHE A 223 4.10 6.61 10.42
CA PHE A 223 2.81 7.29 10.44
C PHE A 223 2.74 8.32 9.31
N LYS A 224 2.02 7.96 8.25
CA LYS A 224 1.85 8.78 7.03
C LYS A 224 0.89 9.96 7.29
N GLN A 225 1.28 11.19 6.91
CA GLN A 225 0.51 12.42 7.14
C GLN A 225 0.15 13.15 5.82
N GLY A 226 0.12 12.43 4.71
CA GLY A 226 -0.14 12.98 3.38
C GLY A 226 0.91 14.03 3.00
N GLY A 227 0.48 15.14 2.40
CA GLY A 227 1.38 16.24 2.02
C GLY A 227 2.19 16.86 3.15
N LYS A 228 1.86 16.55 4.42
CA LYS A 228 2.66 16.99 5.59
C LYS A 228 3.85 16.08 5.88
N GLY A 229 4.00 14.98 5.15
CA GLY A 229 5.10 14.03 5.30
C GLY A 229 4.78 12.86 6.23
N CYS A 230 5.69 12.51 7.12
CA CYS A 230 5.52 11.38 8.04
C CYS A 230 6.21 11.57 9.39
N VAL A 231 5.86 10.69 10.33
CA VAL A 231 6.58 10.50 11.58
C VAL A 231 7.02 9.05 11.66
N VAL A 232 8.32 8.82 11.80
CA VAL A 232 8.90 7.49 12.00
C VAL A 232 9.19 7.31 13.49
N ALA A 233 8.60 6.28 14.09
CA ALA A 233 8.81 5.91 15.47
C ALA A 233 9.64 4.62 15.52
N THR A 234 10.85 4.70 16.04
CA THR A 234 11.78 3.57 16.12
C THR A 234 12.74 3.74 17.30
N GLY A 235 13.10 2.66 18.01
CA GLY A 235 14.09 2.69 19.09
C GLY A 235 13.79 3.68 20.23
N GLY A 236 12.54 4.09 20.41
CA GLY A 236 12.14 5.11 21.39
C GLY A 236 12.24 6.55 20.88
N GLU A 237 12.64 6.75 19.64
CA GLU A 237 12.73 8.06 19.00
C GLU A 237 11.56 8.31 18.03
N LEU A 238 11.24 9.59 17.87
CA LEU A 238 10.26 10.08 16.88
C LEU A 238 10.99 11.01 15.90
N VAL A 239 11.16 10.52 14.67
CA VAL A 239 11.77 11.28 13.59
C VAL A 239 10.67 11.85 12.70
N ARG A 240 10.51 13.18 12.68
CA ARG A 240 9.56 13.87 11.82
C ARG A 240 10.24 14.26 10.51
N ARG A 241 9.61 13.92 9.39
CA ARG A 241 10.09 14.33 8.07
C ARG A 241 8.98 15.06 7.31
N PRO A 242 9.31 16.21 6.69
CA PRO A 242 8.34 16.94 5.88
C PRO A 242 7.96 16.15 4.63
N GLY A 243 6.81 16.48 4.06
CA GLY A 243 6.44 16.02 2.73
C GLY A 243 7.18 16.82 1.65
N CYS A 244 7.29 16.22 0.47
CA CYS A 244 7.76 16.93 -0.71
C CYS A 244 6.56 17.67 -1.34
N THR A 245 6.72 18.99 -1.59
CA THR A 245 5.67 19.79 -2.21
C THR A 245 5.60 19.50 -3.71
N VAL A 246 4.43 19.12 -4.18
CA VAL A 246 4.15 18.86 -5.60
C VAL A 246 2.72 19.29 -5.92
N GLU A 247 2.47 19.71 -7.15
CA GLU A 247 1.12 19.80 -7.68
C GLU A 247 0.67 18.39 -8.06
N ALA A 248 -0.17 17.78 -7.21
CA ALA A 248 -0.61 16.42 -7.39
C ALA A 248 -1.69 16.34 -8.47
N TYR A 249 -1.49 15.48 -9.46
CA TYR A 249 -2.50 15.15 -10.47
C TYR A 249 -3.42 14.01 -9.99
N ASP A 250 -2.83 12.93 -9.45
CA ASP A 250 -3.54 11.75 -8.97
C ASP A 250 -2.82 11.15 -7.76
N THR A 251 -3.51 11.16 -6.61
CA THR A 251 -2.97 10.65 -5.34
C THR A 251 -3.37 9.20 -5.03
N VAL A 252 -4.08 8.50 -5.93
CA VAL A 252 -4.44 7.09 -5.74
C VAL A 252 -3.15 6.25 -5.66
N GLY A 253 -3.06 5.35 -4.69
CA GLY A 253 -1.86 4.54 -4.45
C GLY A 253 -0.68 5.29 -3.80
N SER A 254 -0.78 6.60 -3.51
CA SER A 254 0.34 7.36 -2.93
C SER A 254 0.86 6.80 -1.60
N GLY A 255 -0.04 6.28 -0.75
CA GLY A 255 0.33 5.62 0.50
C GLY A 255 1.13 4.34 0.28
N ASP A 256 0.75 3.57 -0.74
CA ASP A 256 1.38 2.31 -1.13
C ASP A 256 2.77 2.55 -1.73
N ILE A 257 2.86 3.53 -2.62
CA ILE A 257 4.12 3.97 -3.23
C ILE A 257 5.10 4.44 -2.14
N PHE A 258 4.60 5.19 -1.15
CA PHE A 258 5.41 5.62 -0.02
C PHE A 258 5.91 4.43 0.81
N GLY A 259 5.04 3.48 1.15
CA GLY A 259 5.40 2.27 1.89
C GLY A 259 6.43 1.42 1.15
N ALA A 260 6.23 1.20 -0.15
CA ALA A 260 7.16 0.49 -1.03
C ALA A 260 8.55 1.14 -1.03
N SER A 261 8.59 2.46 -1.25
CA SER A 261 9.84 3.23 -1.33
C SER A 261 10.58 3.29 0.01
N TYR A 262 9.85 3.37 1.12
CA TYR A 262 10.42 3.28 2.46
C TYR A 262 11.07 1.90 2.70
N CYS A 263 10.35 0.82 2.35
CA CYS A 263 10.89 -0.54 2.46
C CYS A 263 12.10 -0.76 1.58
N TYR A 264 12.13 -0.21 0.37
CA TYR A 264 13.31 -0.24 -0.49
C TYR A 264 14.53 0.37 0.22
N GLY A 265 14.37 1.53 0.86
CA GLY A 265 15.44 2.17 1.64
C GLY A 265 15.88 1.34 2.84
N ALA A 266 14.92 0.80 3.61
CA ALA A 266 15.20 -0.04 4.78
C ALA A 266 15.97 -1.32 4.39
N MET A 267 15.56 -2.00 3.30
CA MET A 267 16.24 -3.17 2.76
C MET A 267 17.63 -2.83 2.17
N SER A 268 17.85 -1.56 1.77
CA SER A 268 19.16 -1.04 1.35
C SER A 268 20.07 -0.68 2.52
N GLY A 269 19.62 -0.85 3.77
CA GLY A 269 20.38 -0.54 4.98
C GLY A 269 20.46 0.95 5.30
N TRP A 270 19.55 1.78 4.77
CA TRP A 270 19.52 3.21 5.09
C TRP A 270 18.90 3.46 6.46
N ASP A 271 19.26 4.57 7.08
CA ASP A 271 18.60 5.02 8.29
C ASP A 271 17.15 5.49 8.01
N SER A 272 16.36 5.57 9.07
CA SER A 272 14.92 5.91 8.97
C SER A 272 14.67 7.29 8.37
N ARG A 273 15.60 8.24 8.53
CA ARG A 273 15.51 9.59 7.96
C ARG A 273 15.62 9.52 6.44
N ARG A 274 16.68 8.89 5.94
CA ARG A 274 16.90 8.71 4.51
C ARG A 274 15.80 7.89 3.85
N CYS A 275 15.32 6.83 4.51
CA CYS A 275 14.17 6.06 4.02
C CYS A 275 12.95 6.95 3.83
N ALA A 276 12.62 7.79 4.81
CA ALA A 276 11.45 8.67 4.77
C ALA A 276 11.59 9.78 3.71
N ASP A 277 12.78 10.37 3.57
CA ASP A 277 13.03 11.41 2.56
C ASP A 277 12.93 10.83 1.15
N TYR A 278 13.56 9.68 0.90
CA TYR A 278 13.46 8.98 -0.38
C TYR A 278 12.01 8.64 -0.72
N ALA A 279 11.26 8.10 0.25
CA ALA A 279 9.86 7.74 0.05
C ALA A 279 8.99 8.96 -0.24
N ALA A 280 9.23 10.10 0.43
CA ALA A 280 8.50 11.33 0.18
C ALA A 280 8.75 11.87 -1.25
N VAL A 281 10.00 11.90 -1.70
CA VAL A 281 10.38 12.38 -3.04
C VAL A 281 9.87 11.44 -4.13
N PHE A 282 10.11 10.13 -3.98
CA PHE A 282 9.66 9.13 -4.94
C PHE A 282 8.12 9.20 -5.13
N THR A 283 7.38 9.29 -4.03
CA THR A 283 5.92 9.42 -4.06
C THR A 283 5.49 10.73 -4.73
N ALA A 284 6.11 11.86 -4.36
CA ALA A 284 5.76 13.16 -4.94
C ALA A 284 5.94 13.16 -6.46
N LEU A 285 7.06 12.64 -6.96
CA LEU A 285 7.30 12.53 -8.40
C LEU A 285 6.33 11.56 -9.09
N SER A 286 5.87 10.51 -8.38
CA SER A 286 4.91 9.54 -8.94
C SER A 286 3.48 10.08 -9.09
N ILE A 287 3.11 11.12 -8.33
CA ILE A 287 1.73 11.65 -8.29
C ILE A 287 1.58 12.99 -9.03
N GLY A 288 2.69 13.60 -9.47
CA GLY A 288 2.73 14.96 -10.03
C GLY A 288 2.41 15.06 -11.52
N GLU A 289 2.43 13.95 -12.25
CA GLU A 289 2.22 13.95 -13.69
C GLU A 289 1.09 13.00 -14.10
N TYR A 290 0.34 13.39 -15.14
CA TYR A 290 -0.66 12.52 -15.75
C TYR A 290 -0.01 11.49 -16.67
N HIS A 291 -0.42 10.24 -16.50
CA HIS A 291 -0.07 9.14 -17.40
C HIS A 291 -1.22 8.13 -17.41
N ASP A 292 -1.44 7.47 -18.55
CA ASP A 292 -2.40 6.36 -18.69
C ASP A 292 -2.07 5.18 -17.74
N VAL A 293 -0.83 5.10 -17.29
CA VAL A 293 -0.31 4.18 -16.30
C VAL A 293 0.53 4.98 -15.31
N LYS A 294 0.53 4.66 -14.02
CA LYS A 294 1.37 5.33 -13.00
C LYS A 294 2.81 5.44 -13.50
N ASN A 295 3.31 6.67 -13.59
CA ASN A 295 4.68 6.94 -13.99
C ASN A 295 5.58 7.02 -12.76
N TYR A 296 6.29 5.94 -12.49
CA TYR A 296 7.25 5.90 -11.40
C TYR A 296 8.58 6.52 -11.84
N PRO A 297 9.18 7.43 -11.03
CA PRO A 297 10.42 8.09 -11.38
C PRO A 297 11.59 7.10 -11.46
N ALA A 298 12.55 7.42 -12.30
CA ALA A 298 13.84 6.76 -12.27
C ALA A 298 14.60 7.13 -10.98
N LYS A 299 15.47 6.23 -10.50
CA LYS A 299 16.25 6.44 -9.27
C LYS A 299 17.06 7.73 -9.31
N GLU A 300 17.66 8.03 -10.45
CA GLU A 300 18.48 9.22 -10.68
C GLU A 300 17.68 10.52 -10.49
N ALA A 301 16.40 10.53 -10.91
CA ALA A 301 15.52 11.68 -10.72
C ALA A 301 15.21 11.91 -9.23
N VAL A 302 15.02 10.85 -8.48
CA VAL A 302 14.79 10.91 -7.02
C VAL A 302 16.03 11.43 -6.30
N GLU A 303 17.21 10.88 -6.60
CA GLU A 303 18.49 11.29 -5.99
C GLU A 303 18.84 12.75 -6.36
N ALA A 304 18.51 13.20 -7.57
CA ALA A 304 18.70 14.60 -7.98
C ALA A 304 17.88 15.56 -7.10
N VAL A 305 16.61 15.23 -6.82
CA VAL A 305 15.76 16.04 -5.92
C VAL A 305 16.28 15.96 -4.48
N LEU A 306 16.62 14.76 -3.99
CA LEU A 306 17.16 14.59 -2.63
C LEU A 306 18.43 15.41 -2.38
N SER A 307 19.29 15.55 -3.39
CA SER A 307 20.52 16.37 -3.28
C SER A 307 20.26 17.87 -3.09
N THR A 308 19.01 18.32 -3.29
CA THR A 308 18.59 19.72 -3.10
C THR A 308 17.86 19.95 -1.76
N ILE A 309 17.57 18.87 -1.04
CA ILE A 309 16.87 18.92 0.26
C ILE A 309 17.91 18.65 1.34
N ASP A 310 18.55 19.70 1.86
CA ASP A 310 19.46 19.66 3.01
C ASP A 310 18.74 19.85 4.36
#